data_9030b6946081576e0731213e5c50d3e8
#
_entry.id   9030b6946081576e0731213e5c50d3e8
#
_cell.length_a   1.000
_cell.length_b   1.000
_cell.length_c   1.000
_cell.angle_alpha   90.00
_cell.angle_beta   90.00
_cell.angle_gamma   90.00
#
_symmetry.space_group_name_H-M   'P 1'
#
loop_
_entity.id
_entity.type
_entity.pdbx_description
1 polymer ?
#
loop_
_entity_poly.entity_id
_entity_poly.type
_entity_poly.pdbx_seq_one_letter_code
_entity_poly.pdbx_strand_id
1 'polypeptide(L)'
;MMGLNRSRQRAQSAVYTNAMTAFALLLSLAPTALVAQDAGKPAFTSHRVTQSIAMLEPADTNGNVGVFFGDEAVLLIDSHYERNVEALVAEVAKLSDLPISFAVNTHIHPDHIGGNARLASYGVTLVAHDSVRLRMLKELRIPRRGGITFPQPAEAARPVITYSEALSFHLNNEEVRVFLAPPAHTDGDSFVHFVDSDVLHLGDVFRTNMYPIIDQFNGGSFLGMIAAMKIAIDMAGPDTKVIPGHGGEVSDRAGMVEVHAMLSLLRDRVQTAIDSGASLEEIAAMNLSQDIDGRWGSVPSWTFTDLLPIIESELRAQR
;
A
#
# COMPACT_ATOMS: atom_id res chain seq x y z
N MET A 1 0.80 58.98 -57.87
CA MET A 1 1.15 58.63 -59.27
C MET A 1 0.88 57.14 -59.39
N MET A 2 -0.24 56.79 -60.00
CA MET A 2 -0.35 56.19 -61.33
C MET A 2 0.28 54.76 -61.34
N GLY A 3 -0.36 53.71 -61.72
CA GLY A 3 -1.60 53.59 -62.48
C GLY A 3 -2.01 52.13 -62.60
N LEU A 4 -3.24 52.00 -62.86
CA LEU A 4 -4.00 50.81 -63.26
C LEU A 4 -3.36 50.02 -64.44
N ASN A 5 -3.47 48.71 -64.49
CA ASN A 5 -4.03 48.11 -65.71
C ASN A 5 -4.71 46.72 -65.42
N ARG A 6 -5.93 46.63 -65.99
CA ARG A 6 -6.77 45.46 -66.14
C ARG A 6 -6.50 44.85 -67.51
N SER A 7 -6.57 43.55 -67.63
CA SER A 7 -7.09 42.88 -68.85
C SER A 7 -7.41 41.39 -68.50
N ARG A 8 -8.58 41.08 -68.52
CA ARG A 8 -9.52 40.15 -69.20
C ARG A 8 -8.87 39.22 -70.22
N GLN A 9 -9.16 37.95 -70.11
CA GLN A 9 -9.95 37.10 -71.09
C GLN A 9 -9.74 35.63 -70.79
N ARG A 10 -10.76 34.99 -70.65
CA ARG A 10 -11.71 34.12 -71.45
C ARG A 10 -11.54 32.63 -71.15
N ALA A 11 -12.69 32.09 -70.93
CA ALA A 11 -13.09 30.69 -70.76
C ALA A 11 -12.62 29.77 -71.89
N GLN A 12 -12.27 28.55 -71.56
CA GLN A 12 -12.54 27.37 -72.37
C GLN A 12 -12.98 26.22 -71.46
N SER A 13 -14.21 25.82 -71.75
CA SER A 13 -14.87 24.62 -71.24
C SER A 13 -14.23 23.37 -71.82
N ALA A 14 -13.87 22.43 -70.99
CA ALA A 14 -13.67 21.05 -71.42
C ALA A 14 -14.40 20.14 -70.45
N VAL A 15 -15.41 19.51 -70.99
CA VAL A 15 -16.20 18.41 -70.42
C VAL A 15 -15.29 17.22 -70.30
N TYR A 16 -15.11 16.66 -69.10
CA TYR A 16 -14.65 15.30 -68.92
C TYR A 16 -15.58 14.54 -68.00
N THR A 17 -16.05 13.46 -68.58
CA THR A 17 -16.97 12.43 -68.12
C THR A 17 -16.53 11.79 -66.80
N ASN A 18 -17.57 11.55 -65.96
CA ASN A 18 -17.56 10.74 -64.76
C ASN A 18 -16.97 9.36 -64.95
N ALA A 19 -16.01 9.00 -64.11
CA ALA A 19 -15.78 7.61 -63.72
C ALA A 19 -15.77 7.59 -62.16
N MET A 20 -16.90 7.25 -61.60
CA MET A 20 -17.04 6.92 -60.17
C MET A 20 -16.38 5.56 -59.93
N THR A 21 -15.18 5.57 -59.38
CA THR A 21 -14.59 4.37 -58.79
C THR A 21 -14.90 4.40 -57.29
N ALA A 22 -15.85 3.58 -56.88
CA ALA A 22 -16.19 3.37 -55.49
C ALA A 22 -15.04 2.60 -54.82
N PHE A 23 -14.25 3.29 -53.97
CA PHE A 23 -13.31 2.65 -53.07
C PHE A 23 -14.08 2.22 -51.83
N ALA A 24 -14.43 0.95 -51.75
CA ALA A 24 -14.99 0.34 -50.54
C ALA A 24 -13.86 0.22 -49.51
N LEU A 25 -13.88 1.12 -48.52
CA LEU A 25 -13.04 1.04 -47.34
C LEU A 25 -13.55 -0.09 -46.44
N LEU A 26 -12.99 -1.28 -46.58
CA LEU A 26 -13.17 -2.37 -45.61
C LEU A 26 -12.48 -1.96 -44.31
N LEU A 27 -13.24 -1.38 -43.36
CA LEU A 27 -12.85 -1.31 -41.97
C LEU A 27 -12.84 -2.75 -41.43
N SER A 28 -11.68 -3.35 -41.32
CA SER A 28 -11.48 -4.55 -40.51
C SER A 28 -11.66 -4.16 -39.05
N LEU A 29 -12.81 -4.39 -38.48
CA LEU A 29 -13.02 -4.48 -37.05
C LEU A 29 -12.26 -5.70 -36.56
N ALA A 30 -11.02 -5.45 -36.10
CA ALA A 30 -10.34 -6.41 -35.24
C ALA A 30 -11.19 -6.58 -33.99
N PRO A 31 -11.56 -7.80 -33.59
CA PRO A 31 -12.20 -7.98 -32.30
C PRO A 31 -11.23 -7.55 -31.22
N THR A 32 -11.49 -6.46 -30.54
CA THR A 32 -10.91 -6.22 -29.22
C THR A 32 -11.32 -7.41 -28.38
N ALA A 33 -10.37 -8.29 -28.13
CA ALA A 33 -10.53 -9.33 -27.13
C ALA A 33 -10.77 -8.61 -25.79
N LEU A 34 -12.05 -8.53 -25.42
CA LEU A 34 -12.45 -8.24 -24.06
C LEU A 34 -11.81 -9.36 -23.25
N VAL A 35 -10.74 -9.07 -22.54
CA VAL A 35 -10.20 -9.97 -21.52
C VAL A 35 -11.38 -10.16 -20.56
N ALA A 36 -12.01 -11.33 -20.64
CA ALA A 36 -13.02 -11.74 -19.69
C ALA A 36 -12.31 -11.69 -18.31
N GLN A 37 -12.62 -10.68 -17.52
CA GLN A 37 -12.35 -10.70 -16.09
C GLN A 37 -13.03 -11.96 -15.58
N ASP A 38 -12.27 -12.76 -14.87
CA ASP A 38 -12.73 -13.97 -14.20
C ASP A 38 -13.93 -13.58 -13.31
N ALA A 39 -15.14 -13.88 -13.77
CA ALA A 39 -16.40 -13.42 -13.15
C ALA A 39 -16.72 -14.19 -11.85
N GLY A 40 -15.68 -14.66 -11.11
CA GLY A 40 -15.82 -15.61 -10.02
C GLY A 40 -15.54 -15.10 -8.61
N LYS A 41 -14.64 -14.14 -8.41
CA LYS A 41 -14.34 -13.62 -7.06
C LYS A 41 -14.36 -12.10 -7.04
N PRO A 42 -14.96 -11.47 -5.99
CA PRO A 42 -14.84 -10.02 -5.82
C PRO A 42 -13.37 -9.63 -5.66
N ALA A 43 -12.98 -8.46 -6.17
CA ALA A 43 -11.60 -7.96 -6.03
C ALA A 43 -11.24 -7.68 -4.57
N PHE A 44 -12.23 -7.36 -3.75
CA PHE A 44 -12.12 -7.15 -2.31
C PHE A 44 -13.24 -7.87 -1.56
N THR A 45 -12.91 -8.35 -0.36
CA THR A 45 -13.87 -8.79 0.65
C THR A 45 -13.97 -7.69 1.72
N SER A 46 -15.19 -7.24 2.02
CA SER A 46 -15.42 -6.21 3.04
C SER A 46 -15.66 -6.83 4.40
N HIS A 47 -14.84 -6.48 5.38
CA HIS A 47 -14.98 -6.87 6.79
C HIS A 47 -15.42 -5.64 7.60
N ARG A 48 -16.62 -5.70 8.16
CA ARG A 48 -17.14 -4.62 9.02
C ARG A 48 -16.41 -4.62 10.36
N VAL A 49 -15.71 -3.53 10.69
CA VAL A 49 -14.99 -3.36 11.95
C VAL A 49 -15.90 -2.71 13.00
N THR A 50 -16.50 -1.56 12.65
CA THR A 50 -17.52 -0.83 13.44
C THR A 50 -18.67 -0.39 12.54
N GLN A 51 -19.56 0.47 13.02
CA GLN A 51 -20.63 1.04 12.18
C GLN A 51 -20.06 1.96 11.08
N SER A 52 -18.93 2.62 11.35
CA SER A 52 -18.29 3.62 10.47
C SER A 52 -16.93 3.20 9.92
N ILE A 53 -16.42 2.01 10.26
CA ILE A 53 -15.11 1.53 9.83
C ILE A 53 -15.25 0.14 9.21
N ALA A 54 -14.61 -0.06 8.07
CA ALA A 54 -14.47 -1.36 7.40
C ALA A 54 -13.00 -1.59 6.98
N MET A 55 -12.61 -2.85 6.89
CA MET A 55 -11.39 -3.31 6.23
C MET A 55 -11.78 -3.96 4.90
N LEU A 56 -11.15 -3.56 3.82
CA LEU A 56 -11.25 -4.19 2.51
C LEU A 56 -10.02 -5.07 2.30
N GLU A 57 -10.24 -6.39 2.35
CA GLU A 57 -9.24 -7.40 2.07
C GLU A 57 -9.18 -7.69 0.58
N PRO A 58 -8.04 -7.51 -0.10
CA PRO A 58 -7.93 -7.80 -1.53
C PRO A 58 -7.79 -9.31 -1.79
N ALA A 59 -8.41 -9.79 -2.87
CA ALA A 59 -8.35 -11.19 -3.28
C ALA A 59 -6.94 -11.66 -3.68
N ASP A 60 -6.03 -10.74 -4.00
CA ASP A 60 -4.64 -11.01 -4.38
C ASP A 60 -3.68 -11.03 -3.18
N THR A 61 -4.21 -10.97 -1.94
CA THR A 61 -3.46 -11.05 -0.67
C THR A 61 -2.41 -9.95 -0.45
N ASN A 62 -2.48 -8.85 -1.21
CA ASN A 62 -1.67 -7.66 -1.00
C ASN A 62 -2.24 -6.77 0.13
N GLY A 63 -1.82 -5.50 0.22
CA GLY A 63 -2.18 -4.62 1.32
C GLY A 63 -3.67 -4.42 1.52
N ASN A 64 -4.15 -4.56 2.76
CA ASN A 64 -5.50 -4.23 3.16
C ASN A 64 -5.74 -2.72 3.07
N VAL A 65 -6.99 -2.32 2.82
CA VAL A 65 -7.40 -0.91 2.82
C VAL A 65 -8.40 -0.67 3.94
N GLY A 66 -8.09 0.27 4.84
CA GLY A 66 -9.05 0.77 5.81
C GLY A 66 -10.01 1.77 5.16
N VAL A 67 -11.29 1.72 5.52
CA VAL A 67 -12.31 2.67 5.07
C VAL A 67 -13.03 3.21 6.29
N PHE A 68 -12.91 4.51 6.52
CA PHE A 68 -13.68 5.24 7.52
C PHE A 68 -14.70 6.13 6.80
N PHE A 69 -15.97 6.05 7.19
CA PHE A 69 -17.07 6.72 6.51
C PHE A 69 -18.16 7.14 7.48
N GLY A 70 -18.88 8.19 7.13
CA GLY A 70 -19.99 8.77 7.90
C GLY A 70 -20.69 9.84 7.07
N ASP A 71 -21.27 10.85 7.74
CA ASP A 71 -22.11 11.85 7.08
C ASP A 71 -21.31 13.04 6.50
N GLU A 72 -20.02 13.18 6.83
CA GLU A 72 -19.20 14.34 6.43
C GLU A 72 -18.17 13.97 5.34
N ALA A 73 -17.51 12.82 5.45
CA ALA A 73 -16.41 12.44 4.57
C ALA A 73 -16.17 10.93 4.54
N VAL A 74 -15.47 10.47 3.51
CA VAL A 74 -14.84 9.15 3.45
C VAL A 74 -13.33 9.33 3.47
N LEU A 75 -12.66 8.64 4.41
CA LEU A 75 -11.21 8.57 4.54
C LEU A 75 -10.74 7.14 4.28
N LEU A 76 -9.81 6.96 3.36
CA LEU A 76 -9.11 5.69 3.13
C LEU A 76 -7.81 5.65 3.93
N ILE A 77 -7.45 4.46 4.39
CA ILE A 77 -6.11 4.12 4.86
C ILE A 77 -5.52 3.17 3.84
N ASP A 78 -4.52 3.68 3.11
CA ASP A 78 -3.89 3.09 1.93
C ASP A 78 -4.77 3.10 0.66
N SER A 79 -4.15 2.83 -0.49
CA SER A 79 -4.76 2.98 -1.80
C SER A 79 -4.66 1.72 -2.68
N HIS A 80 -4.01 0.67 -2.18
CA HIS A 80 -3.73 -0.55 -2.93
C HIS A 80 -2.96 -0.26 -4.26
N TYR A 81 -3.00 -1.17 -5.23
CA TYR A 81 -2.42 -0.96 -6.57
C TYR A 81 -3.39 -0.22 -7.50
N GLU A 82 -2.85 0.55 -8.46
CA GLU A 82 -3.63 1.30 -9.45
C GLU A 82 -4.67 0.43 -10.19
N ARG A 83 -4.30 -0.80 -10.58
CA ARG A 83 -5.18 -1.74 -11.28
C ARG A 83 -6.47 -2.08 -10.52
N ASN A 84 -6.49 -1.92 -9.21
CA ASN A 84 -7.61 -2.28 -8.34
C ASN A 84 -8.44 -1.07 -7.86
N VAL A 85 -8.04 0.17 -8.22
CA VAL A 85 -8.70 1.39 -7.71
C VAL A 85 -10.18 1.46 -8.11
N GLU A 86 -10.54 1.06 -9.34
CA GLU A 86 -11.95 1.07 -9.77
C GLU A 86 -12.81 0.11 -8.90
N ALA A 87 -12.26 -1.06 -8.59
CA ALA A 87 -12.93 -2.02 -7.72
C ALA A 87 -12.97 -1.51 -6.27
N LEU A 88 -11.89 -0.87 -5.78
CA LEU A 88 -11.84 -0.24 -4.48
C LEU A 88 -12.93 0.83 -4.33
N VAL A 89 -13.04 1.75 -5.28
CA VAL A 89 -14.06 2.80 -5.30
C VAL A 89 -15.47 2.20 -5.33
N ALA A 90 -15.68 1.13 -6.12
CA ALA A 90 -16.97 0.44 -6.17
C ALA A 90 -17.33 -0.24 -4.84
N GLU A 91 -16.37 -0.79 -4.09
CA GLU A 91 -16.62 -1.34 -2.76
C GLU A 91 -16.92 -0.23 -1.73
N VAL A 92 -16.20 0.90 -1.79
CA VAL A 92 -16.48 2.07 -0.94
C VAL A 92 -17.87 2.62 -1.19
N ALA A 93 -18.32 2.68 -2.45
CA ALA A 93 -19.67 3.14 -2.80
C ALA A 93 -20.81 2.25 -2.24
N LYS A 94 -20.51 1.02 -1.79
CA LYS A 94 -21.48 0.19 -1.06
C LYS A 94 -21.58 0.56 0.43
N LEU A 95 -20.61 1.31 0.95
CA LEU A 95 -20.52 1.72 2.34
C LEU A 95 -20.99 3.16 2.57
N SER A 96 -20.82 4.04 1.58
CA SER A 96 -21.16 5.46 1.66
C SER A 96 -21.53 6.02 0.28
N ASP A 97 -22.50 6.92 0.24
CA ASP A 97 -22.86 7.70 -0.96
C ASP A 97 -21.92 8.90 -1.18
N LEU A 98 -21.08 9.23 -0.19
CA LEU A 98 -20.12 10.33 -0.30
C LEU A 98 -18.88 9.91 -1.09
N PRO A 99 -18.27 10.84 -1.84
CA PRO A 99 -17.00 10.58 -2.49
C PRO A 99 -15.86 10.42 -1.46
N ILE A 100 -14.82 9.69 -1.84
CA ILE A 100 -13.60 9.59 -1.05
C ILE A 100 -12.94 10.98 -1.00
N SER A 101 -12.76 11.52 0.20
CA SER A 101 -12.19 12.85 0.42
C SER A 101 -10.69 12.81 0.66
N PHE A 102 -10.22 11.82 1.42
CA PHE A 102 -8.83 11.69 1.83
C PHE A 102 -8.35 10.25 1.69
N ALA A 103 -7.04 10.10 1.45
CA ALA A 103 -6.34 8.82 1.59
C ALA A 103 -5.03 9.05 2.34
N VAL A 104 -4.86 8.35 3.46
CA VAL A 104 -3.62 8.33 4.26
C VAL A 104 -2.82 7.10 3.86
N ASN A 105 -1.56 7.27 3.45
CA ASN A 105 -0.67 6.13 3.24
C ASN A 105 0.07 5.79 4.53
N THR A 106 0.01 4.52 4.92
CA THR A 106 0.71 4.01 6.10
C THR A 106 2.22 3.96 5.87
N HIS A 107 2.68 3.60 4.67
CA HIS A 107 4.09 3.52 4.31
C HIS A 107 4.28 3.52 2.78
N ILE A 108 5.52 3.31 2.31
CA ILE A 108 5.94 3.57 0.92
C ILE A 108 5.69 2.40 -0.05
N HIS A 109 5.28 1.20 0.38
CA HIS A 109 5.22 0.05 -0.52
C HIS A 109 4.12 0.17 -1.59
N PRO A 110 4.34 -0.41 -2.79
CA PRO A 110 3.45 -0.21 -3.94
C PRO A 110 2.02 -0.70 -3.75
N ASP A 111 1.80 -1.69 -2.90
CA ASP A 111 0.48 -2.20 -2.54
C ASP A 111 -0.24 -1.35 -1.48
N HIS A 112 0.36 -0.24 -1.07
CA HIS A 112 -0.22 0.78 -0.17
C HIS A 112 -0.33 2.16 -0.84
N ILE A 113 0.56 2.47 -1.80
CA ILE A 113 0.57 3.77 -2.49
C ILE A 113 0.22 3.69 -3.97
N GLY A 114 0.14 2.50 -4.55
CA GLY A 114 0.05 2.32 -6.01
C GLY A 114 -1.20 2.94 -6.63
N GLY A 115 -2.30 3.01 -5.88
CA GLY A 115 -3.55 3.64 -6.33
C GLY A 115 -3.59 5.17 -6.22
N ASN A 116 -2.59 5.78 -5.59
CA ASN A 116 -2.58 7.21 -5.27
C ASN A 116 -2.86 8.12 -6.47
N ALA A 117 -2.16 7.93 -7.59
CA ALA A 117 -2.34 8.77 -8.78
C ALA A 117 -3.78 8.70 -9.32
N ARG A 118 -4.37 7.52 -9.30
CA ARG A 118 -5.74 7.30 -9.75
C ARG A 118 -6.74 7.93 -8.78
N LEU A 119 -6.57 7.74 -7.47
CA LEU A 119 -7.39 8.40 -6.45
C LEU A 119 -7.29 9.93 -6.54
N ALA A 120 -6.09 10.48 -6.72
CA ALA A 120 -5.89 11.92 -6.92
C ALA A 120 -6.66 12.45 -8.15
N SER A 121 -6.78 11.66 -9.23
CA SER A 121 -7.58 12.03 -10.40
C SER A 121 -9.09 12.11 -10.14
N TYR A 122 -9.57 11.51 -9.05
CA TYR A 122 -10.93 11.64 -8.53
C TYR A 122 -11.09 12.79 -7.51
N GLY A 123 -10.03 13.55 -7.26
CA GLY A 123 -10.05 14.67 -6.32
C GLY A 123 -9.72 14.28 -4.88
N VAL A 124 -9.26 13.05 -4.63
CA VAL A 124 -8.87 12.59 -3.29
C VAL A 124 -7.60 13.31 -2.84
N THR A 125 -7.62 13.86 -1.63
CA THR A 125 -6.45 14.49 -1.01
C THR A 125 -5.55 13.42 -0.38
N LEU A 126 -4.32 13.29 -0.88
CA LEU A 126 -3.35 12.32 -0.40
C LEU A 126 -2.55 12.87 0.78
N VAL A 127 -2.41 12.06 1.82
CA VAL A 127 -1.72 12.41 3.08
C VAL A 127 -0.75 11.29 3.45
N ALA A 128 0.46 11.63 3.91
CA ALA A 128 1.41 10.65 4.42
C ALA A 128 2.49 11.29 5.29
N HIS A 129 3.31 10.48 5.95
CA HIS A 129 4.52 10.95 6.61
C HIS A 129 5.53 11.52 5.59
N ASP A 130 6.35 12.49 6.02
CA ASP A 130 7.38 13.15 5.18
C ASP A 130 8.31 12.14 4.49
N SER A 131 8.74 11.08 5.18
CA SER A 131 9.60 10.03 4.61
C SER A 131 8.95 9.32 3.42
N VAL A 132 7.65 9.04 3.46
CA VAL A 132 6.91 8.43 2.35
C VAL A 132 7.01 9.32 1.11
N ARG A 133 6.67 10.61 1.25
CA ARG A 133 6.77 11.56 0.15
C ARG A 133 8.20 11.69 -0.38
N LEU A 134 9.21 11.75 0.49
CA LEU A 134 10.62 11.86 0.09
C LEU A 134 11.09 10.63 -0.69
N ARG A 135 10.67 9.43 -0.28
CA ARG A 135 10.99 8.19 -0.99
C ARG A 135 10.32 8.08 -2.35
N MET A 136 9.16 8.69 -2.54
CA MET A 136 8.47 8.78 -3.85
C MET A 136 9.17 9.68 -4.87
N LEU A 137 10.25 10.37 -4.49
CA LEU A 137 11.05 11.21 -5.41
C LEU A 137 12.11 10.41 -6.20
N LYS A 138 12.17 9.10 -6.04
CA LYS A 138 13.11 8.20 -6.71
C LYS A 138 12.49 6.84 -6.98
N GLU A 139 13.22 5.96 -7.64
CA GLU A 139 12.86 4.54 -7.77
C GLU A 139 12.73 3.90 -6.39
N LEU A 140 11.76 2.99 -6.25
CA LEU A 140 11.53 2.23 -5.02
C LEU A 140 12.18 0.87 -5.15
N ARG A 141 13.09 0.55 -4.25
CA ARG A 141 13.66 -0.78 -4.12
C ARG A 141 13.04 -1.47 -2.90
N ILE A 142 12.44 -2.63 -3.12
CA ILE A 142 11.74 -3.41 -2.10
C ILE A 142 12.53 -4.69 -1.83
N PRO A 143 12.73 -5.11 -0.56
CA PRO A 143 13.42 -6.34 -0.23
C PRO A 143 12.56 -7.53 -0.68
N ARG A 144 13.08 -8.34 -1.52
CA ARG A 144 12.63 -9.71 -1.82
C ARG A 144 13.78 -10.38 -2.53
N ARG A 145 14.49 -11.32 -1.90
CA ARG A 145 15.55 -12.18 -2.50
C ARG A 145 16.36 -11.48 -3.60
N GLY A 146 17.02 -10.37 -3.27
CA GLY A 146 17.82 -9.56 -4.20
C GLY A 146 17.26 -8.18 -4.52
N GLY A 147 16.05 -7.87 -4.06
CA GLY A 147 15.38 -6.59 -4.26
C GLY A 147 14.61 -6.53 -5.59
N ILE A 148 13.40 -5.98 -5.53
CA ILE A 148 12.60 -5.63 -6.70
C ILE A 148 12.61 -4.12 -6.80
N THR A 149 12.87 -3.57 -7.99
CA THR A 149 12.85 -2.13 -8.23
C THR A 149 11.58 -1.76 -8.98
N PHE A 150 10.86 -0.78 -8.45
CA PHE A 150 9.72 -0.14 -9.09
C PHE A 150 10.13 1.23 -9.61
N PRO A 151 9.59 1.70 -10.74
CA PRO A 151 9.86 3.03 -11.23
C PRO A 151 9.42 4.09 -10.23
N GLN A 152 10.02 5.28 -10.31
CA GLN A 152 9.60 6.42 -9.52
C GLN A 152 8.10 6.67 -9.68
N PRO A 153 7.33 6.78 -8.58
CA PRO A 153 5.92 7.13 -8.65
C PRO A 153 5.67 8.47 -9.36
N ALA A 154 4.58 8.54 -10.11
CA ALA A 154 4.17 9.77 -10.80
C ALA A 154 4.00 10.92 -9.80
N GLU A 155 4.15 12.16 -10.28
CA GLU A 155 3.99 13.35 -9.42
C GLU A 155 2.60 13.41 -8.79
N ALA A 156 1.56 13.08 -9.55
CA ALA A 156 0.17 13.03 -9.06
C ALA A 156 -0.07 12.00 -7.95
N ALA A 157 0.82 11.00 -7.80
CA ALA A 157 0.73 10.01 -6.73
C ALA A 157 1.26 10.51 -5.38
N ARG A 158 1.96 11.66 -5.37
CA ARG A 158 2.66 12.12 -4.16
C ARG A 158 1.70 12.80 -3.20
N PRO A 159 1.74 12.46 -1.90
CA PRO A 159 0.95 13.14 -0.88
C PRO A 159 1.13 14.66 -0.92
N VAL A 160 0.03 15.41 -0.91
CA VAL A 160 0.04 16.88 -0.91
C VAL A 160 0.03 17.46 0.49
N ILE A 161 -0.42 16.68 1.47
CA ILE A 161 -0.31 16.99 2.89
C ILE A 161 0.67 15.99 3.50
N THR A 162 1.67 16.51 4.22
CA THR A 162 2.63 15.66 4.95
C THR A 162 2.75 16.12 6.40
N TYR A 163 3.24 15.22 7.25
CA TYR A 163 3.52 15.47 8.65
C TYR A 163 4.83 14.81 9.06
N SER A 164 5.49 15.36 10.09
CA SER A 164 6.77 14.87 10.62
C SER A 164 6.60 13.98 11.86
N GLU A 165 5.56 14.19 12.67
CA GLU A 165 5.31 13.40 13.88
C GLU A 165 3.88 12.84 13.89
N ALA A 166 2.88 13.72 13.81
CA ALA A 166 1.48 13.35 13.86
C ALA A 166 0.58 14.41 13.22
N LEU A 167 -0.63 13.99 12.86
CA LEU A 167 -1.76 14.86 12.55
C LEU A 167 -3.05 14.21 13.05
N SER A 168 -4.11 15.01 13.22
CA SER A 168 -5.46 14.52 13.51
C SER A 168 -6.45 15.00 12.45
N PHE A 169 -7.36 14.11 12.06
CA PHE A 169 -8.60 14.49 11.40
C PHE A 169 -9.70 14.52 12.44
N HIS A 170 -10.61 15.47 12.31
CA HIS A 170 -11.86 15.52 13.08
C HIS A 170 -13.00 15.44 12.06
N LEU A 171 -13.50 14.24 11.83
CA LEU A 171 -14.46 13.89 10.77
C LEU A 171 -15.50 12.93 11.32
N ASN A 172 -16.75 13.04 10.87
CA ASN A 172 -17.82 12.10 11.22
C ASN A 172 -17.99 11.89 12.75
N ASN A 173 -17.79 12.95 13.54
CA ASN A 173 -17.79 12.92 15.02
C ASN A 173 -16.73 11.98 15.63
N GLU A 174 -15.60 11.78 14.98
CA GLU A 174 -14.48 10.93 15.39
C GLU A 174 -13.17 11.73 15.34
N GLU A 175 -12.28 11.54 16.30
CA GLU A 175 -10.88 11.93 16.17
C GLU A 175 -10.07 10.77 15.57
N VAL A 176 -9.50 11.00 14.38
CA VAL A 176 -8.60 10.04 13.74
C VAL A 176 -7.18 10.57 13.85
N ARG A 177 -6.37 9.98 14.71
CA ARG A 177 -4.94 10.31 14.89
C ARG A 177 -4.08 9.48 13.96
N VAL A 178 -3.23 10.16 13.20
CA VAL A 178 -2.21 9.54 12.36
C VAL A 178 -0.86 9.96 12.90
N PHE A 179 0.00 9.03 13.23
CA PHE A 179 1.31 9.35 13.81
C PHE A 179 2.40 8.37 13.37
N LEU A 180 3.64 8.87 13.33
CA LEU A 180 4.82 8.11 12.98
C LEU A 180 5.10 7.04 14.04
N ALA A 181 5.24 5.79 13.61
CA ALA A 181 5.80 4.71 14.43
C ALA A 181 7.33 4.78 14.43
N PRO A 182 8.02 4.17 15.40
CA PRO A 182 9.45 3.91 15.26
C PRO A 182 9.75 3.21 13.94
N PRO A 183 10.91 3.47 13.29
CA PRO A 183 11.28 2.75 12.06
C PRO A 183 11.17 1.24 12.27
N ALA A 184 10.26 0.59 11.55
CA ALA A 184 9.88 -0.81 11.75
C ALA A 184 9.89 -1.58 10.43
N HIS A 185 8.77 -1.63 9.72
CA HIS A 185 8.70 -2.16 8.37
C HIS A 185 9.45 -1.25 7.39
N THR A 186 9.23 0.08 7.49
CA THR A 186 9.96 1.15 6.82
C THR A 186 10.26 2.29 7.82
N ASP A 187 10.86 3.41 7.38
CA ASP A 187 11.05 4.61 8.22
C ASP A 187 9.91 5.62 8.13
N GLY A 188 8.88 5.32 7.38
CA GLY A 188 7.69 6.15 7.23
C GLY A 188 6.44 5.50 7.75
N ASP A 189 6.55 4.41 8.51
CA ASP A 189 5.40 3.67 9.02
C ASP A 189 4.54 4.55 9.93
N SER A 190 3.26 4.56 9.64
CA SER A 190 2.28 5.36 10.36
C SER A 190 1.18 4.49 10.93
N PHE A 191 0.84 4.71 12.18
CA PHE A 191 -0.35 4.16 12.82
C PHE A 191 -1.52 5.12 12.65
N VAL A 192 -2.69 4.56 12.43
CA VAL A 192 -3.94 5.31 12.40
C VAL A 192 -4.82 4.83 13.55
N HIS A 193 -5.17 5.74 14.46
CA HIS A 193 -5.97 5.46 15.63
C HIS A 193 -7.31 6.22 15.55
N PHE A 194 -8.38 5.48 15.43
CA PHE A 194 -9.75 5.96 15.55
C PHE A 194 -10.10 5.95 17.04
N VAL A 195 -10.04 7.12 17.67
CA VAL A 195 -9.96 7.26 19.13
C VAL A 195 -11.26 6.84 19.81
N ASP A 196 -12.39 7.33 19.29
CA ASP A 196 -13.71 7.07 19.89
C ASP A 196 -14.22 5.67 19.54
N SER A 197 -13.89 5.18 18.36
CA SER A 197 -14.24 3.83 17.89
C SER A 197 -13.34 2.73 18.44
N ASP A 198 -12.23 3.06 19.10
CA ASP A 198 -11.22 2.15 19.64
C ASP A 198 -10.69 1.15 18.57
N VAL A 199 -10.26 1.70 17.43
CA VAL A 199 -9.71 0.93 16.31
C VAL A 199 -8.31 1.42 15.96
N LEU A 200 -7.38 0.48 15.75
CA LEU A 200 -6.03 0.75 15.25
C LEU A 200 -5.86 0.16 13.85
N HIS A 201 -5.29 0.92 12.92
CA HIS A 201 -4.76 0.42 11.66
C HIS A 201 -3.24 0.59 11.69
N LEU A 202 -2.49 -0.50 11.60
CA LEU A 202 -1.05 -0.50 11.87
C LEU A 202 -0.18 -0.66 10.62
N GLY A 203 -0.82 -0.71 9.43
CA GLY A 203 -0.08 -1.01 8.21
C GLY A 203 0.73 -2.30 8.35
N ASP A 204 1.87 -2.38 7.68
CA ASP A 204 2.71 -3.57 7.64
C ASP A 204 3.59 -3.77 8.89
N VAL A 205 3.49 -2.89 9.87
CA VAL A 205 4.02 -3.15 11.20
C VAL A 205 3.30 -4.33 11.86
N PHE A 206 2.03 -4.55 11.49
CA PHE A 206 1.25 -5.68 11.96
C PHE A 206 0.71 -6.53 10.80
N ARG A 207 1.16 -7.77 10.74
CA ARG A 207 0.73 -8.80 9.77
C ARG A 207 0.41 -10.08 10.51
N THR A 208 -0.65 -10.78 10.06
CA THR A 208 -1.13 -11.97 10.75
C THR A 208 -0.78 -13.29 10.06
N ASN A 209 -0.17 -13.23 8.87
CA ASN A 209 -0.09 -14.37 7.96
C ASN A 209 1.32 -14.90 7.67
N MET A 210 2.38 -14.19 8.08
CA MET A 210 3.77 -14.57 7.78
C MET A 210 4.77 -13.83 8.67
N TYR A 211 6.05 -14.18 8.57
CA TYR A 211 7.13 -13.37 9.15
C TYR A 211 7.09 -11.93 8.64
N PRO A 212 7.39 -10.91 9.49
CA PRO A 212 7.38 -9.52 9.06
C PRO A 212 8.45 -9.26 8.02
N ILE A 213 8.12 -8.45 7.04
CA ILE A 213 9.10 -7.93 6.09
C ILE A 213 9.74 -6.69 6.71
N ILE A 214 11.07 -6.67 6.80
CA ILE A 214 11.83 -5.50 7.26
C ILE A 214 12.52 -4.89 6.04
N ASP A 215 12.08 -3.73 5.62
CA ASP A 215 12.63 -3.07 4.44
C ASP A 215 13.79 -2.14 4.79
N GLN A 216 14.98 -2.71 4.95
CA GLN A 216 16.20 -1.94 5.23
C GLN A 216 16.55 -0.95 4.10
N PHE A 217 16.12 -1.17 2.84
CA PHE A 217 16.33 -0.20 1.76
C PHE A 217 15.54 1.08 1.98
N ASN A 218 14.41 0.95 2.65
CA ASN A 218 13.53 2.06 3.00
C ASN A 218 13.52 2.34 4.52
N GLY A 219 14.62 2.03 5.21
CA GLY A 219 14.87 2.44 6.58
C GLY A 219 14.18 1.61 7.66
N GLY A 220 13.65 0.43 7.30
CA GLY A 220 13.06 -0.49 8.27
C GLY A 220 14.10 -1.08 9.22
N SER A 221 13.65 -1.47 10.43
CA SER A 221 14.44 -2.06 11.49
C SER A 221 13.67 -3.18 12.19
N PHE A 222 14.32 -4.30 12.39
CA PHE A 222 13.73 -5.42 13.13
C PHE A 222 13.53 -5.08 14.62
N LEU A 223 14.51 -4.43 15.23
CA LEU A 223 14.43 -3.99 16.63
C LEU A 223 13.39 -2.87 16.79
N GLY A 224 13.30 -1.99 15.80
CA GLY A 224 12.26 -0.98 15.73
C GLY A 224 10.87 -1.59 15.56
N MET A 225 10.72 -2.69 14.82
CA MET A 225 9.46 -3.44 14.70
C MET A 225 8.98 -3.95 16.07
N ILE A 226 9.88 -4.49 16.89
CA ILE A 226 9.55 -4.91 18.28
C ILE A 226 9.08 -3.70 19.10
N ALA A 227 9.77 -2.56 19.00
CA ALA A 227 9.41 -1.35 19.72
C ALA A 227 8.05 -0.79 19.25
N ALA A 228 7.80 -0.74 17.94
CA ALA A 228 6.56 -0.27 17.37
C ALA A 228 5.38 -1.16 17.80
N MET A 229 5.53 -2.48 17.74
CA MET A 229 4.54 -3.43 18.25
C MET A 229 4.24 -3.23 19.74
N LYS A 230 5.27 -2.99 20.55
CA LYS A 230 5.08 -2.70 21.98
C LYS A 230 4.23 -1.44 22.21
N ILE A 231 4.50 -0.37 21.44
CA ILE A 231 3.69 0.86 21.49
C ILE A 231 2.23 0.57 21.13
N ALA A 232 1.98 -0.16 20.04
CA ALA A 232 0.63 -0.53 19.62
C ALA A 232 -0.11 -1.35 20.69
N ILE A 233 0.57 -2.30 21.34
CA ILE A 233 0.02 -3.12 22.43
C ILE A 233 -0.32 -2.26 23.65
N ASP A 234 0.52 -1.27 23.99
CA ASP A 234 0.30 -0.37 25.13
C ASP A 234 -0.86 0.60 24.91
N MET A 235 -1.13 0.94 23.64
CA MET A 235 -2.29 1.77 23.27
C MET A 235 -3.60 0.99 23.30
N ALA A 236 -3.56 -0.32 23.06
CA ALA A 236 -4.76 -1.14 22.92
C ALA A 236 -5.34 -1.55 24.27
N GLY A 237 -6.62 -1.32 24.45
CA GLY A 237 -7.46 -1.90 25.52
C GLY A 237 -7.88 -3.35 25.20
N PRO A 238 -8.73 -3.93 26.06
CA PRO A 238 -9.20 -5.31 25.87
C PRO A 238 -10.15 -5.47 24.66
N ASP A 239 -10.84 -4.40 24.26
CA ASP A 239 -11.85 -4.42 23.20
C ASP A 239 -11.36 -3.79 21.89
N THR A 240 -10.14 -3.24 21.89
CA THR A 240 -9.53 -2.58 20.72
C THR A 240 -9.47 -3.53 19.51
N LYS A 241 -10.04 -3.08 18.40
CA LYS A 241 -9.95 -3.76 17.11
C LYS A 241 -8.72 -3.32 16.35
N VAL A 242 -8.07 -4.27 15.66
CA VAL A 242 -6.82 -3.99 14.96
C VAL A 242 -6.91 -4.43 13.50
N ILE A 243 -6.73 -3.49 12.60
CA ILE A 243 -6.65 -3.75 11.16
C ILE A 243 -5.18 -4.00 10.81
N PRO A 244 -4.82 -5.21 10.34
CA PRO A 244 -3.47 -5.51 9.88
C PRO A 244 -3.22 -4.93 8.49
N GLY A 245 -1.96 -4.68 8.14
CA GLY A 245 -1.59 -4.34 6.76
C GLY A 245 -1.83 -5.48 5.77
N HIS A 246 -1.68 -6.72 6.22
CA HIS A 246 -1.98 -7.93 5.44
C HIS A 246 -2.59 -9.01 6.32
N GLY A 247 -3.44 -9.83 5.71
CA GLY A 247 -4.16 -10.92 6.36
C GLY A 247 -5.66 -10.70 6.30
N GLY A 248 -6.42 -11.80 6.31
CA GLY A 248 -7.85 -11.79 6.00
C GLY A 248 -8.78 -11.44 7.14
N GLU A 249 -8.30 -11.22 8.36
CA GLU A 249 -9.16 -11.01 9.52
C GLU A 249 -8.78 -9.76 10.30
N VAL A 250 -9.81 -9.06 10.76
CA VAL A 250 -9.65 -8.01 11.78
C VAL A 250 -9.16 -8.69 13.06
N SER A 251 -8.09 -8.16 13.63
CA SER A 251 -7.43 -8.72 14.81
C SER A 251 -7.76 -7.90 16.07
N ASP A 252 -7.03 -8.18 17.11
CA ASP A 252 -7.16 -7.56 18.42
C ASP A 252 -5.80 -7.41 19.13
N ARG A 253 -5.83 -7.00 20.38
CA ARG A 253 -4.65 -6.90 21.23
C ARG A 253 -3.91 -8.24 21.40
N ALA A 254 -4.63 -9.37 21.45
CA ALA A 254 -4.01 -10.70 21.61
C ALA A 254 -3.19 -11.10 20.38
N GLY A 255 -3.70 -10.81 19.18
CA GLY A 255 -2.95 -10.99 17.93
C GLY A 255 -1.66 -10.17 17.87
N MET A 256 -1.69 -8.92 18.35
CA MET A 256 -0.48 -8.09 18.45
C MET A 256 0.53 -8.68 19.45
N VAL A 257 0.07 -9.19 20.60
CA VAL A 257 0.92 -9.86 21.59
C VAL A 257 1.56 -11.12 21.01
N GLU A 258 0.82 -11.91 20.21
CA GLU A 258 1.38 -13.08 19.52
C GLU A 258 2.53 -12.70 18.57
N VAL A 259 2.32 -11.68 17.73
CA VAL A 259 3.37 -11.18 16.81
C VAL A 259 4.57 -10.65 17.59
N HIS A 260 4.36 -9.83 18.61
CA HIS A 260 5.44 -9.31 19.45
C HIS A 260 6.23 -10.43 20.15
N ALA A 261 5.55 -11.45 20.62
CA ALA A 261 6.19 -12.62 21.26
C ALA A 261 7.07 -13.39 20.26
N MET A 262 6.59 -13.60 19.02
CA MET A 262 7.36 -14.22 17.94
C MET A 262 8.62 -13.42 17.62
N LEU A 263 8.49 -12.09 17.45
CA LEU A 263 9.64 -11.20 17.18
C LEU A 263 10.67 -11.25 18.31
N SER A 264 10.20 -11.17 19.56
CA SER A 264 11.06 -11.24 20.75
C SER A 264 11.78 -12.57 20.86
N LEU A 265 11.10 -13.67 20.59
CA LEU A 265 11.67 -15.02 20.58
C LEU A 265 12.81 -15.14 19.55
N LEU A 266 12.61 -14.64 18.33
CA LEU A 266 13.62 -14.67 17.29
C LEU A 266 14.83 -13.82 17.66
N ARG A 267 14.60 -12.60 18.18
CA ARG A 267 15.68 -11.75 18.72
C ARG A 267 16.52 -12.49 19.74
N ASP A 268 15.88 -13.09 20.74
CA ASP A 268 16.58 -13.71 21.89
C ASP A 268 17.36 -14.97 21.47
N ARG A 269 16.81 -15.75 20.54
CA ARG A 269 17.50 -16.94 19.98
C ARG A 269 18.74 -16.53 19.19
N VAL A 270 18.62 -15.52 18.31
CA VAL A 270 19.75 -15.02 17.52
C VAL A 270 20.78 -14.36 18.44
N GLN A 271 20.35 -13.56 19.43
CA GLN A 271 21.25 -12.95 20.40
C GLN A 271 22.05 -14.01 21.18
N THR A 272 21.40 -15.07 21.65
CA THR A 272 22.07 -16.18 22.36
C THR A 272 23.13 -16.85 21.48
N ALA A 273 22.83 -17.07 20.20
CA ALA A 273 23.79 -17.64 19.26
C ALA A 273 24.98 -16.70 19.01
N ILE A 274 24.73 -15.40 18.87
CA ILE A 274 25.77 -14.38 18.74
C ILE A 274 26.65 -14.33 19.99
N ASP A 275 26.07 -14.43 21.19
CA ASP A 275 26.79 -14.41 22.49
C ASP A 275 27.69 -15.64 22.67
N SER A 276 27.32 -16.78 22.06
CA SER A 276 28.16 -17.97 22.01
C SER A 276 29.33 -17.88 21.01
N GLY A 277 29.44 -16.78 20.26
CA GLY A 277 30.46 -16.56 19.25
C GLY A 277 30.16 -17.10 17.87
N ALA A 278 28.92 -17.56 17.61
CA ALA A 278 28.54 -18.15 16.34
C ALA A 278 28.57 -17.11 15.17
N SER A 279 29.06 -17.54 14.03
CA SER A 279 28.96 -16.80 12.76
C SER A 279 27.54 -16.85 12.21
N LEU A 280 27.23 -15.98 11.23
CA LEU A 280 25.91 -15.99 10.56
C LEU A 280 25.59 -17.35 9.91
N GLU A 281 26.60 -18.02 9.30
CA GLU A 281 26.45 -19.35 8.71
C GLU A 281 26.11 -20.40 9.77
N GLU A 282 26.79 -20.38 10.91
CA GLU A 282 26.52 -21.28 12.02
C GLU A 282 25.13 -21.05 12.60
N ILE A 283 24.71 -19.78 12.77
CA ILE A 283 23.37 -19.41 13.23
C ILE A 283 22.31 -19.90 12.26
N ALA A 284 22.52 -19.75 10.97
CA ALA A 284 21.60 -20.25 9.94
C ALA A 284 21.43 -21.79 9.99
N ALA A 285 22.49 -22.51 10.32
CA ALA A 285 22.46 -23.95 10.46
C ALA A 285 21.74 -24.46 11.74
N MET A 286 21.52 -23.57 12.73
CA MET A 286 20.84 -23.93 14.00
C MET A 286 19.32 -24.09 13.86
N ASN A 287 18.73 -23.70 12.72
CA ASN A 287 17.27 -23.79 12.47
C ASN A 287 16.42 -23.13 13.58
N LEU A 288 16.77 -21.92 13.99
CA LEU A 288 16.22 -21.24 15.17
C LEU A 288 14.70 -20.93 15.09
N SER A 289 14.07 -21.12 13.94
CA SER A 289 12.65 -20.86 13.70
C SER A 289 11.81 -22.13 13.47
N GLN A 290 12.45 -23.32 13.47
CA GLN A 290 11.82 -24.58 13.05
C GLN A 290 10.47 -24.87 13.74
N ASP A 291 10.35 -24.57 15.02
CA ASP A 291 9.13 -24.82 15.82
C ASP A 291 8.01 -23.81 15.55
N ILE A 292 8.31 -22.67 14.93
CA ILE A 292 7.35 -21.61 14.62
C ILE A 292 7.12 -21.41 13.11
N ASP A 293 7.93 -22.04 12.25
CA ASP A 293 7.81 -21.94 10.79
C ASP A 293 6.45 -22.43 10.28
N GLY A 294 5.83 -23.40 10.93
CA GLY A 294 4.49 -23.87 10.58
C GLY A 294 3.41 -22.79 10.67
N ARG A 295 3.59 -21.81 11.56
CA ARG A 295 2.68 -20.67 11.76
C ARG A 295 3.09 -19.45 10.92
N TRP A 296 4.39 -19.13 10.87
CA TRP A 296 4.88 -17.86 10.32
C TRP A 296 5.63 -18.00 9.01
N GLY A 297 6.14 -19.18 8.68
CA GLY A 297 6.97 -19.45 7.50
C GLY A 297 6.20 -19.92 6.25
N SER A 298 4.87 -19.77 6.21
CA SER A 298 4.01 -20.32 5.16
C SER A 298 4.21 -19.66 3.78
N VAL A 299 4.84 -18.50 3.71
CA VAL A 299 5.07 -17.76 2.46
C VAL A 299 6.49 -18.02 1.94
N PRO A 300 6.67 -18.83 0.88
CA PRO A 300 8.02 -19.24 0.42
C PRO A 300 8.88 -18.09 -0.09
N SER A 301 8.29 -16.96 -0.45
CA SER A 301 9.02 -15.78 -0.95
C SER A 301 9.69 -14.96 0.16
N TRP A 302 9.36 -15.20 1.44
CA TRP A 302 9.94 -14.55 2.59
C TRP A 302 9.86 -15.46 3.81
N THR A 303 11.02 -15.88 4.31
CA THR A 303 11.17 -16.86 5.39
C THR A 303 12.12 -16.33 6.46
N PHE A 304 12.31 -17.08 7.55
CA PHE A 304 13.32 -16.73 8.56
C PHE A 304 14.73 -16.59 7.97
N THR A 305 15.06 -17.36 6.93
CA THR A 305 16.36 -17.25 6.24
C THR A 305 16.57 -15.85 5.62
N ASP A 306 15.50 -15.21 5.16
CA ASP A 306 15.56 -13.86 4.61
C ASP A 306 15.63 -12.80 5.73
N LEU A 307 15.04 -13.08 6.90
CA LEU A 307 14.99 -12.20 8.05
C LEU A 307 16.25 -12.27 8.93
N LEU A 308 16.86 -13.45 9.05
CA LEU A 308 18.02 -13.70 9.94
C LEU A 308 19.20 -12.75 9.73
N PRO A 309 19.67 -12.44 8.51
CA PRO A 309 20.76 -11.48 8.31
C PRO A 309 20.45 -10.08 8.84
N ILE A 310 19.18 -9.69 8.79
CA ILE A 310 18.72 -8.39 9.29
C ILE A 310 18.82 -8.37 10.82
N ILE A 311 18.27 -9.39 11.48
CA ILE A 311 18.30 -9.52 12.95
C ILE A 311 19.76 -9.55 13.45
N GLU A 312 20.58 -10.39 12.83
CA GLU A 312 21.98 -10.57 13.23
C GLU A 312 22.78 -9.28 13.09
N SER A 313 22.63 -8.58 11.96
CA SER A 313 23.34 -7.34 11.69
C SER A 313 22.94 -6.24 12.69
N GLU A 314 21.65 -6.08 13.02
CA GLU A 314 21.20 -5.08 13.98
C GLU A 314 21.66 -5.40 15.41
N LEU A 315 21.62 -6.67 15.82
CA LEU A 315 22.07 -7.08 17.15
C LEU A 315 23.59 -6.91 17.33
N ARG A 316 24.38 -7.20 16.29
CA ARG A 316 25.83 -6.93 16.35
C ARG A 316 26.16 -5.44 16.37
N ALA A 317 25.36 -4.60 15.71
CA ALA A 317 25.56 -3.15 15.71
C ALA A 317 25.30 -2.48 17.07
N GLN A 318 24.64 -3.18 18.02
CA GLN A 318 24.41 -2.70 19.39
C GLN A 318 25.56 -2.99 20.36
N ARG A 319 26.61 -3.71 19.93
CA ARG A 319 27.79 -4.04 20.73
C ARG A 319 28.89 -3.00 20.53
#